data_4e80840f8ba67a01afb4de63db89b10b
#
_entry.id   4e80840f8ba67a01afb4de63db89b10b
#
_cell.length_a   1.000
_cell.length_b   1.000
_cell.length_c   1.000
_cell.angle_alpha   90.00
_cell.angle_beta   90.00
_cell.angle_gamma   90.00
#
_symmetry.space_group_name_H-M   'P 1'
#
loop_
_entity.id
_entity.type
_entity.pdbx_description
1 polymer ?
#
loop_
_entity_poly.entity_id
_entity_poly.type
_entity_poly.pdbx_seq_one_letter_code
_entity_poly.pdbx_strand_id
1 'polypeptide(L)'
;MRHAFKPDGTEEERATKKKRAGGGSARAYWCAACTTRVADEDAAIDVGGAHRHRFANPAGIEFEIGCFAAASCRADGEPTREHTWFAGYAWSFALCANCRAHLGWLYEGDGPRFFGLILTRLVGPI
;
A
#
# COMPACT_ATOMS: atom_id res chain seq x y z
N MET A 1 -16.51 -4.22 -3.01
CA MET A 1 -15.96 -3.95 -2.82
C MET A 1 -15.54 -3.99 -2.14
N ARG A 2 -15.92 -3.83 -2.47
CA ARG A 2 -15.52 -3.72 -2.16
C ARG A 2 -14.98 -3.55 -1.68
N HIS A 3 -15.55 -3.62 -1.96
CA HIS A 3 -15.07 -3.49 -1.58
C HIS A 3 -14.77 -3.41 -1.10
N ALA A 4 -15.22 -3.61 -1.88
CA ALA A 4 -14.70 -3.36 -1.46
C ALA A 4 -14.73 -3.37 -0.77
N PHE A 5 -15.24 -3.32 -0.53
CA PHE A 5 -15.02 -3.32 0.14
C PHE A 5 -15.29 -3.61 1.04
N LYS A 6 -15.54 -3.68 0.91
CA LYS A 6 -15.49 -3.86 1.66
C LYS A 6 -15.48 -3.99 2.61
N PRO A 7 -16.00 -3.96 2.21
CA PRO A 7 -15.79 -4.01 3.03
C PRO A 7 -15.87 -4.39 3.85
N ASP A 8 -16.32 -4.52 3.73
CA ASP A 8 -16.07 -4.72 4.37
C ASP A 8 -15.62 -5.13 4.78
N GLY A 9 -16.05 -4.65 4.82
CA GLY A 9 -15.26 -5.10 4.69
C GLY A 9 -14.98 -5.71 5.12
N THR A 10 -15.29 -5.55 4.81
CA THR A 10 -14.83 -6.04 4.89
C THR A 10 -14.58 -6.67 5.29
N GLU A 11 -14.89 -6.40 5.03
CA GLU A 11 -14.40 -6.86 5.13
C GLU A 11 -14.13 -7.46 5.72
N GLU A 12 -14.70 -7.49 5.44
CA GLU A 12 -14.29 -7.82 5.79
C GLU A 12 -13.97 -8.29 6.03
N GLU A 13 -14.42 -8.34 5.74
CA GLU A 13 -13.87 -8.61 5.82
C GLU A 13 -13.36 -9.01 5.91
N ARG A 14 -13.84 -9.38 5.65
CA ARG A 14 -13.13 -9.64 5.57
C ARG A 14 -12.53 -10.01 6.20
N ALA A 15 -13.12 -10.22 6.06
CA ALA A 15 -12.26 -10.36 6.58
C ALA A 15 -12.02 -10.91 7.12
N THR A 16 -12.34 -11.31 7.19
CA THR A 16 -11.75 -11.60 7.71
C THR A 16 -11.57 -12.20 7.99
N LYS A 17 -11.69 -12.71 7.91
CA LYS A 17 -11.11 -13.14 8.13
C LYS A 17 -10.74 -13.65 8.60
N LYS A 18 -10.97 -14.11 8.70
CA LYS A 18 -10.31 -14.46 9.06
C LYS A 18 -9.83 -14.84 9.59
N LYS A 19 -9.94 -15.29 9.75
CA LYS A 19 -9.17 -15.48 10.11
C LYS A 19 -8.69 -15.70 10.58
N ARG A 20 -8.78 -16.09 10.81
CA ARG A 20 -7.92 -16.09 11.06
C ARG A 20 -7.48 -16.20 11.98
N ALA A 21 -7.58 -16.60 12.30
CA ALA A 21 -6.94 -16.40 12.93
C ALA A 21 -6.27 -16.34 13.42
N GLY A 22 -6.10 -16.51 13.50
CA GLY A 22 -5.34 -16.20 13.77
C GLY A 22 -4.70 -15.95 13.86
N GLY A 23 -4.58 -15.99 13.65
CA GLY A 23 -3.91 -15.50 13.54
C GLY A 23 -3.42 -14.98 13.51
N GLY A 24 -3.61 -15.13 13.34
CA GLY A 24 -3.00 -14.49 12.95
C GLY A 24 -2.56 -13.76 13.48
N SER A 25 -2.42 -13.78 14.22
CA SER A 25 -1.81 -12.78 14.25
C SER A 25 -0.99 -12.40 13.26
N ALA A 26 -1.48 -12.11 12.33
CA ALA A 26 -0.69 -11.68 11.24
C ALA A 26 0.02 -10.40 11.60
N ARG A 27 1.27 -10.35 11.24
CA ARG A 27 2.07 -9.16 11.40
C ARG A 27 1.59 -8.13 10.37
N ALA A 28 1.64 -6.88 10.76
CA ALA A 28 1.06 -5.83 9.95
C ALA A 28 1.88 -4.56 9.99
N TYR A 29 1.62 -3.71 9.02
CA TYR A 29 2.12 -2.34 8.96
C TYR A 29 0.97 -1.41 9.31
N TRP A 30 1.26 -0.39 10.10
CA TRP A 30 0.27 0.54 10.65
C TRP A 30 0.63 1.96 10.21
N CYS A 31 -0.38 2.79 10.00
CA CYS A 31 -0.15 4.20 9.68
C CYS A 31 0.55 4.88 10.86
N ALA A 32 1.69 5.51 10.62
CA ALA A 32 2.43 6.17 11.69
C ALA A 32 1.66 7.37 12.24
N ALA A 33 0.74 7.96 11.46
CA ALA A 33 0.01 9.14 11.87
C ALA A 33 -1.22 8.81 12.72
N CYS A 34 -1.94 7.72 12.40
CA CYS A 34 -3.22 7.44 13.07
C CYS A 34 -3.33 6.02 13.61
N THR A 35 -2.31 5.19 13.42
CA THR A 35 -2.25 3.81 13.89
C THR A 35 -3.29 2.87 13.29
N THR A 36 -3.92 3.27 12.19
CA THR A 36 -4.79 2.37 11.44
C THR A 36 -3.95 1.28 10.78
N ARG A 37 -4.44 0.05 10.78
CA ARG A 37 -3.80 -1.05 10.08
C ARG A 37 -3.88 -0.79 8.58
N VAL A 38 -2.73 -0.79 7.90
CA VAL A 38 -2.65 -0.43 6.48
C VAL A 38 -2.43 -1.64 5.61
N ALA A 39 -1.52 -2.53 5.99
CA ALA A 39 -1.20 -3.68 5.16
C ALA A 39 -0.74 -4.83 6.03
N ASP A 40 -1.05 -6.05 5.59
CA ASP A 40 -0.53 -7.25 6.23
C ASP A 40 0.85 -7.55 5.67
N GLU A 41 1.70 -8.14 6.47
CA GLU A 41 2.99 -8.62 5.98
C GLU A 41 2.80 -9.58 4.81
N ASP A 42 1.73 -10.38 4.84
CA ASP A 42 1.43 -11.32 3.78
C ASP A 42 1.11 -10.65 2.46
N ALA A 43 0.77 -9.37 2.46
CA ALA A 43 0.50 -8.64 1.24
C ALA A 43 1.78 -8.08 0.60
N ALA A 44 2.93 -8.20 1.25
CA ALA A 44 4.20 -7.75 0.70
C ALA A 44 4.56 -8.60 -0.51
N ILE A 45 4.96 -7.93 -1.59
CA ILE A 45 5.32 -8.60 -2.83
C ILE A 45 6.64 -8.04 -3.35
N ASP A 46 7.27 -8.79 -4.24
CA ASP A 46 8.43 -8.31 -4.98
C ASP A 46 7.95 -7.75 -6.31
N VAL A 47 8.49 -6.61 -6.70
CA VAL A 47 8.24 -6.00 -8.00
C VAL A 47 9.62 -5.71 -8.59
N GLY A 48 9.86 -6.18 -9.82
CA GLY A 48 11.16 -6.01 -10.42
C GLY A 48 12.28 -6.71 -9.66
N GLY A 49 11.94 -7.78 -8.94
CA GLY A 49 12.91 -8.59 -8.24
C GLY A 49 13.15 -8.21 -6.78
N ALA A 50 12.46 -7.20 -6.26
CA ALA A 50 12.65 -6.78 -4.87
C ALA A 50 11.38 -6.22 -4.28
N HIS A 51 11.24 -6.39 -2.96
CA HIS A 51 10.15 -5.78 -2.22
C HIS A 51 10.44 -4.31 -1.94
N ARG A 52 11.67 -3.98 -1.55
CA ARG A 52 12.06 -2.63 -1.18
C ARG A 52 12.78 -1.94 -2.34
N HIS A 53 12.46 -0.68 -2.51
CA HIS A 53 13.08 0.15 -3.54
C HIS A 53 13.37 1.54 -2.96
N ARG A 54 14.45 2.14 -3.44
CA ARG A 54 14.79 3.52 -3.08
C ARG A 54 14.77 4.35 -4.34
N PHE A 55 13.94 5.40 -4.33
CA PHE A 55 13.79 6.27 -5.49
C PHE A 55 13.83 7.72 -5.04
N ALA A 56 14.21 8.61 -5.96
CA ALA A 56 14.16 10.05 -5.73
C ALA A 56 13.10 10.66 -6.63
N ASN A 57 12.33 11.62 -6.10
CA ASN A 57 11.39 12.36 -6.93
C ASN A 57 12.12 13.47 -7.70
N PRO A 58 11.45 14.20 -8.62
CA PRO A 58 12.12 15.25 -9.39
C PRO A 58 12.77 16.35 -8.55
N ALA A 59 12.30 16.55 -7.33
CA ALA A 59 12.91 17.53 -6.42
C ALA A 59 14.13 16.97 -5.68
N GLY A 60 14.51 15.71 -5.93
CA GLY A 60 15.66 15.09 -5.30
C GLY A 60 15.38 14.49 -3.94
N ILE A 61 14.12 14.44 -3.50
CA ILE A 61 13.76 13.82 -2.22
C ILE A 61 13.70 12.31 -2.40
N GLU A 62 14.45 11.58 -1.57
CA GLU A 62 14.49 10.13 -1.64
C GLU A 62 13.44 9.49 -0.75
N PHE A 63 12.87 8.40 -1.25
CA PHE A 63 11.91 7.60 -0.51
C PHE A 63 12.32 6.14 -0.57
N GLU A 64 12.18 5.45 0.56
CA GLU A 64 12.29 4.00 0.57
C GLU A 64 10.87 3.45 0.64
N ILE A 65 10.50 2.65 -0.36
CA ILE A 65 9.16 2.11 -0.45
C ILE A 65 9.19 0.60 -0.36
N GLY A 66 8.11 0.03 0.16
CA GLY A 66 7.84 -1.39 0.10
C GLY A 66 6.64 -1.61 -0.81
N CYS A 67 6.64 -2.71 -1.53
CA CYS A 67 5.58 -3.04 -2.49
C CYS A 67 4.58 -3.99 -1.86
N PHE A 68 3.30 -3.68 -2.00
CA PHE A 68 2.21 -4.46 -1.39
C PHE A 68 1.10 -4.68 -2.42
N ALA A 69 0.59 -5.91 -2.46
CA ALA A 69 -0.50 -6.25 -3.37
C ALA A 69 -1.82 -5.60 -2.94
N ALA A 70 -1.96 -5.30 -1.65
CA ALA A 70 -3.18 -4.71 -1.10
C ALA A 70 -2.81 -3.81 0.08
N ALA A 71 -3.59 -2.76 0.27
CA ALA A 71 -3.40 -1.84 1.40
C ALA A 71 -4.70 -1.09 1.66
N SER A 72 -4.91 -0.68 2.91
CA SER A 72 -6.06 0.13 3.30
C SER A 72 -5.76 1.59 3.00
N CYS A 73 -5.74 1.90 1.71
CA CYS A 73 -5.45 3.24 1.20
C CYS A 73 -6.49 3.63 0.18
N ARG A 74 -6.68 4.93 0.03
CA ARG A 74 -7.56 5.52 -1.00
C ARG A 74 -6.68 6.15 -2.07
N ALA A 75 -7.03 5.88 -3.33
CA ALA A 75 -6.34 6.53 -4.44
C ALA A 75 -6.80 7.99 -4.54
N ASP A 76 -5.88 8.88 -4.86
CA ASP A 76 -6.16 10.29 -5.03
C ASP A 76 -5.42 10.82 -6.25
N GLY A 77 -6.12 11.59 -7.07
CA GLY A 77 -5.56 12.18 -8.27
C GLY A 77 -5.68 11.28 -9.48
N GLU A 78 -5.52 11.89 -10.66
CA GLU A 78 -5.54 11.16 -11.92
C GLU A 78 -4.26 10.36 -12.07
N PRO A 79 -4.35 9.09 -12.43
CA PRO A 79 -3.13 8.32 -12.68
C PRO A 79 -2.32 8.95 -13.82
N THR A 80 -1.01 8.97 -13.66
CA THR A 80 -0.10 9.53 -14.64
C THR A 80 1.15 8.67 -14.75
N ARG A 81 1.73 8.60 -15.94
CA ARG A 81 3.01 7.92 -16.14
C ARG A 81 4.19 8.87 -15.99
N GLU A 82 3.92 10.14 -15.79
CA GLU A 82 4.97 11.15 -15.67
C GLU A 82 5.83 10.86 -14.45
N HIS A 83 7.13 10.73 -14.65
CA HIS A 83 8.11 10.45 -13.59
C HIS A 83 7.83 9.13 -12.85
N THR A 84 7.15 8.17 -13.50
CA THR A 84 6.88 6.89 -12.87
C THR A 84 8.18 6.15 -12.55
N TRP A 85 8.19 5.51 -11.38
CA TRP A 85 9.35 4.71 -10.98
C TRP A 85 9.28 3.26 -11.48
N PHE A 86 8.14 2.84 -11.99
CA PHE A 86 7.97 1.47 -12.48
C PHE A 86 7.49 1.55 -13.93
N ALA A 87 8.38 1.19 -14.85
CA ALA A 87 8.06 1.24 -16.27
C ALA A 87 6.80 0.43 -16.56
N GLY A 88 5.91 0.98 -17.39
CA GLY A 88 4.65 0.33 -17.74
C GLY A 88 3.51 0.62 -16.76
N TYR A 89 3.76 1.41 -15.71
CA TYR A 89 2.74 1.73 -14.71
C TYR A 89 2.48 3.21 -14.62
N ALA A 90 1.20 3.56 -14.45
CA ALA A 90 0.79 4.90 -14.04
C ALA A 90 0.64 4.90 -12.51
N TRP A 91 0.84 6.05 -11.90
CA TRP A 91 0.71 6.18 -10.45
C TRP A 91 -0.30 7.24 -10.08
N SER A 92 -0.95 7.03 -8.94
CA SER A 92 -1.74 8.04 -8.26
C SER A 92 -1.34 8.02 -6.79
N PHE A 93 -1.73 9.03 -6.03
CA PHE A 93 -1.39 9.07 -4.61
C PHE A 93 -2.19 8.01 -3.87
N ALA A 94 -1.56 7.40 -2.86
CA ALA A 94 -2.22 6.49 -1.95
C ALA A 94 -2.26 7.13 -0.58
N LEU A 95 -3.47 7.40 -0.09
CA LEU A 95 -3.69 8.06 1.19
C LEU A 95 -4.24 7.06 2.18
N CYS A 96 -3.87 7.21 3.46
CA CYS A 96 -4.43 6.36 4.51
C CYS A 96 -5.95 6.44 4.46
N ALA A 97 -6.62 5.27 4.45
CA ALA A 97 -8.08 5.23 4.35
C ALA A 97 -8.76 5.90 5.54
N ASN A 98 -8.06 6.02 6.68
CA ASN A 98 -8.61 6.62 7.88
C ASN A 98 -8.29 8.10 7.99
N CYS A 99 -7.00 8.46 8.00
CA CYS A 99 -6.60 9.85 8.32
C CYS A 99 -6.19 10.65 7.08
N ARG A 100 -6.09 10.00 5.92
CA ARG A 100 -5.70 10.61 4.66
C ARG A 100 -4.25 11.07 4.58
N ALA A 101 -3.41 10.64 5.50
CA ALA A 101 -1.99 10.90 5.37
C ALA A 101 -1.48 10.28 4.07
N HIS A 102 -0.56 10.97 3.40
CA HIS A 102 0.05 10.45 2.18
C HIS A 102 1.00 9.32 2.55
N LEU A 103 0.64 8.09 2.21
CA LEU A 103 1.42 6.91 2.57
C LEU A 103 2.24 6.36 1.42
N GLY A 104 1.94 6.75 0.19
CA GLY A 104 2.68 6.27 -0.96
C GLY A 104 1.90 6.47 -2.24
N TRP A 105 1.98 5.48 -3.12
CA TRP A 105 1.40 5.56 -4.45
C TRP A 105 0.74 4.24 -4.83
N LEU A 106 -0.34 4.33 -5.62
CA LEU A 106 -0.97 3.17 -6.24
C LEU A 106 -0.48 3.10 -7.68
N TYR A 107 0.05 1.95 -8.08
CA TYR A 107 0.55 1.70 -9.42
C TYR A 107 -0.40 0.79 -10.17
N GLU A 108 -0.83 1.25 -11.36
CA GLU A 108 -1.73 0.50 -12.24
C GLU A 108 -1.17 0.53 -13.65
N GLY A 109 -1.16 -0.61 -14.31
CA GLY A 109 -0.61 -0.67 -15.65
C GLY A 109 -0.54 -2.07 -16.22
N ASP A 110 0.62 -2.40 -16.79
CA ASP A 110 0.77 -3.60 -17.61
C ASP A 110 0.67 -4.90 -16.83
N GLY A 111 0.98 -4.88 -15.53
CA GLY A 111 0.89 -6.05 -14.68
C GLY A 111 -0.14 -5.85 -13.58
N PRO A 112 -0.16 -6.75 -12.58
CA PRO A 112 -1.05 -6.57 -11.44
C PRO A 112 -0.78 -5.26 -10.74
N ARG A 113 -1.85 -4.57 -10.31
CA ARG A 113 -1.68 -3.32 -9.59
C ARG A 113 -1.07 -3.59 -8.22
N PHE A 114 -0.38 -2.60 -7.71
CA PHE A 114 0.22 -2.71 -6.38
C PHE A 114 0.40 -1.32 -5.76
N PHE A 115 0.63 -1.32 -4.46
CA PHE A 115 0.92 -0.09 -3.72
C PHE A 115 2.40 -0.03 -3.41
N GLY A 116 3.03 1.12 -3.66
CA GLY A 116 4.37 1.40 -3.18
C GLY A 116 4.24 2.32 -1.97
N LEU A 117 4.46 1.78 -0.76
CA LEU A 117 4.23 2.53 0.46
C LEU A 117 5.56 3.00 1.06
N ILE A 118 5.58 4.24 1.51
CA ILE A 118 6.77 4.88 2.10
C ILE A 118 6.97 4.28 3.48
N LEU A 119 8.05 3.51 3.63
CA LEU A 119 8.25 2.71 4.84
C LEU A 119 8.43 3.56 6.10
N THR A 120 8.99 4.78 5.95
CA THR A 120 9.13 5.68 7.11
C THR A 120 7.82 6.27 7.58
N ARG A 121 6.74 6.08 6.82
CA ARG A 121 5.41 6.55 7.21
C ARG A 121 4.53 5.44 7.76
N LEU A 122 5.13 4.27 7.96
CA LEU A 122 4.46 3.10 8.54
C LEU A 122 5.20 2.68 9.79
N VAL A 123 4.49 1.97 10.66
CA VAL A 123 5.05 1.34 11.85
C VAL A 123 4.86 -0.16 11.69
N GLY A 124 5.92 -0.93 11.99
CA GLY A 124 5.87 -2.38 11.97
C GLY A 124 6.47 -2.99 10.72
N PRO A 125 6.38 -4.32 10.59
CA PRO A 125 5.86 -5.24 11.61
C PRO A 125 6.82 -5.32 12.78
N ILE A 126 6.24 -5.62 13.94
CA ILE A 126 7.02 -5.68 15.19
C ILE A 126 7.21 -7.13 15.59
#